data_c13d03eeb9e82eaaba9b8e78795e66e7
#
_entry.id   c13d03eeb9e82eaaba9b8e78795e66e7
#
_cell.length_a   1.000
_cell.length_b   1.000
_cell.length_c   1.000
_cell.angle_alpha   90.00
_cell.angle_beta   90.00
_cell.angle_gamma   90.00
#
_symmetry.space_group_name_H-M   'P 1'
#
loop_
_entity.id
_entity.type
_entity.pdbx_description
1 polymer ?
#
loop_
_entity_poly.entity_id
_entity_poly.type
_entity_poly.pdbx_seq_one_letter_code
_entity_poly.pdbx_strand_id
1 'polypeptide(L)'
;MHLGASPDAGKKYSEKRKNEIWDSFRKVIEVCRREETDLLLIAGDLFHRQPLLRELKEVDAMFGSIPHTQVVLVAGNHDYIKKQSYYRNYTWNQNVHMILSDEVSCIQLPTMNLAVYGSSYYEKENQEPLYEQIELKDICRYHILLAHGGDASHLPFRKTVVDEIGFDYVALGHIHKPEVLIPNRMAYAGALEPIDRNDIGAHGFVRGILDPSGCRISFVEHAER
;
A
#
# COMPACT_ATOMS: atom_id res chain seq x y z
N MET A 1 0.84 -5.55 3.97
CA MET A 1 -0.28 -6.08 4.80
C MET A 1 -0.16 -7.58 5.01
N HIS A 2 -0.09 -8.36 3.95
CA HIS A 2 0.03 -9.82 3.92
C HIS A 2 -1.14 -10.58 4.57
N LEU A 3 -2.37 -10.12 4.36
CA LEU A 3 -3.57 -10.84 4.79
C LEU A 3 -3.54 -12.28 4.26
N GLY A 4 -3.90 -13.23 5.11
CA GLY A 4 -3.83 -14.65 4.78
C GLY A 4 -2.44 -15.29 4.89
N ALA A 5 -1.41 -14.56 5.33
CA ALA A 5 -0.17 -15.17 5.76
C ALA A 5 -0.41 -16.10 6.97
N SER A 6 0.43 -17.11 7.08
CA SER A 6 0.41 -18.05 8.21
C SER A 6 1.80 -18.08 8.85
N PRO A 7 2.17 -17.02 9.59
CA PRO A 7 3.45 -16.97 10.28
C PRO A 7 3.61 -18.18 11.20
N ASP A 8 4.84 -18.68 11.32
CA ASP A 8 5.16 -19.84 12.17
C ASP A 8 4.34 -21.10 11.84
N ALA A 9 4.02 -21.36 10.57
CA ALA A 9 3.26 -22.54 10.14
C ALA A 9 3.79 -23.81 10.81
N GLY A 10 2.88 -24.62 11.36
CA GLY A 10 3.21 -25.83 12.11
C GLY A 10 3.60 -25.61 13.58
N LYS A 11 3.64 -24.36 14.07
CA LYS A 11 3.86 -24.04 15.47
C LYS A 11 2.53 -23.81 16.21
N LYS A 12 2.55 -23.98 17.54
CA LYS A 12 1.38 -23.85 18.43
C LYS A 12 0.64 -22.51 18.29
N TYR A 13 1.33 -21.44 17.88
CA TYR A 13 0.77 -20.08 17.79
C TYR A 13 0.39 -19.65 16.39
N SER A 14 0.54 -20.50 15.38
CA SER A 14 0.32 -20.13 13.96
C SER A 14 -1.08 -19.58 13.69
N GLU A 15 -2.12 -20.23 14.23
CA GLU A 15 -3.50 -19.75 14.04
C GLU A 15 -3.74 -18.38 14.72
N LYS A 16 -3.14 -18.17 15.90
CA LYS A 16 -3.22 -16.87 16.57
C LYS A 16 -2.55 -15.77 15.74
N ARG A 17 -1.35 -16.04 15.21
CA ARG A 17 -0.59 -15.10 14.36
C ARG A 17 -1.36 -14.72 13.09
N LYS A 18 -2.00 -15.69 12.47
CA LYS A 18 -2.85 -15.46 11.30
C LYS A 18 -4.00 -14.49 11.60
N ASN A 19 -4.65 -14.64 12.77
CA ASN A 19 -5.74 -13.76 13.17
C ASN A 19 -5.24 -12.34 13.52
N GLU A 20 -4.09 -12.25 14.19
CA GLU A 20 -3.47 -10.95 14.55
C GLU A 20 -3.32 -10.04 13.32
N ILE A 21 -2.90 -10.57 12.14
CA ILE A 21 -2.76 -9.79 10.91
C ILE A 21 -4.11 -9.17 10.48
N TRP A 22 -5.19 -9.96 10.54
CA TRP A 22 -6.53 -9.47 10.22
C TRP A 22 -7.04 -8.46 11.27
N ASP A 23 -6.76 -8.70 12.55
CA ASP A 23 -7.17 -7.81 13.63
C ASP A 23 -6.45 -6.46 13.54
N SER A 24 -5.16 -6.45 13.23
CA SER A 24 -4.40 -5.23 12.99
C SER A 24 -4.92 -4.47 11.77
N PHE A 25 -5.32 -5.17 10.71
CA PHE A 25 -5.96 -4.51 9.56
C PHE A 25 -7.32 -3.90 9.93
N ARG A 26 -8.17 -4.60 10.69
CA ARG A 26 -9.43 -4.05 11.21
C ARG A 26 -9.20 -2.79 12.04
N LYS A 27 -8.15 -2.78 12.87
CA LYS A 27 -7.78 -1.59 13.66
C LYS A 27 -7.33 -0.42 12.78
N VAL A 28 -6.65 -0.65 11.64
CA VAL A 28 -6.36 0.43 10.67
C VAL A 28 -7.65 1.05 10.15
N ILE A 29 -8.66 0.23 9.80
CA ILE A 29 -9.98 0.72 9.38
C ILE A 29 -10.65 1.54 10.47
N GLU A 30 -10.56 1.10 11.75
CA GLU A 30 -11.08 1.86 12.89
C GLU A 30 -10.35 3.21 13.09
N VAL A 31 -9.02 3.24 12.87
CA VAL A 31 -8.25 4.49 12.88
C VAL A 31 -8.76 5.42 11.78
N CYS A 32 -8.91 4.94 10.55
CA CYS A 32 -9.46 5.74 9.45
C CYS A 32 -10.82 6.32 9.79
N ARG A 33 -11.72 5.53 10.38
CA ARG A 33 -13.05 5.98 10.80
C ARG A 33 -12.98 7.03 11.91
N ARG A 34 -12.20 6.79 12.96
CA ARG A 34 -12.09 7.67 14.13
C ARG A 34 -11.47 9.02 13.79
N GLU A 35 -10.48 9.01 12.91
CA GLU A 35 -9.71 10.19 12.53
C GLU A 35 -10.23 10.87 11.26
N GLU A 36 -11.34 10.38 10.72
CA GLU A 36 -11.96 10.89 9.48
C GLU A 36 -10.93 11.02 8.35
N THR A 37 -10.12 9.96 8.18
CA THR A 37 -9.02 9.94 7.22
C THR A 37 -9.55 10.11 5.79
N ASP A 38 -9.03 11.07 5.04
CA ASP A 38 -9.44 11.33 3.66
C ASP A 38 -8.94 10.26 2.69
N LEU A 39 -7.71 9.75 2.87
CA LEU A 39 -7.03 8.84 1.96
C LEU A 39 -6.32 7.70 2.68
N LEU A 40 -6.59 6.47 2.26
CA LEU A 40 -5.85 5.27 2.65
C LEU A 40 -5.08 4.72 1.44
N LEU A 41 -3.76 4.61 1.56
CA LEU A 41 -2.88 4.07 0.53
C LEU A 41 -2.42 2.65 0.89
N ILE A 42 -2.62 1.69 0.00
CA ILE A 42 -2.16 0.31 0.15
C ILE A 42 -1.04 0.05 -0.87
N ALA A 43 0.18 0.12 -0.41
CA ALA A 43 1.38 0.01 -1.25
C ALA A 43 1.76 -1.46 -1.55
N GLY A 44 0.83 -2.22 -2.12
CA GLY A 44 1.01 -3.60 -2.53
C GLY A 44 0.96 -4.62 -1.39
N ASP A 45 1.01 -5.90 -1.75
CA ASP A 45 0.99 -7.04 -0.82
C ASP A 45 -0.11 -6.94 0.22
N LEU A 46 -1.31 -6.54 -0.22
CA LEU A 46 -2.51 -6.58 0.64
C LEU A 46 -2.75 -8.01 1.11
N PHE A 47 -2.55 -8.98 0.22
CA PHE A 47 -2.60 -10.41 0.53
C PHE A 47 -1.23 -11.07 0.37
N HIS A 48 -0.96 -12.06 1.20
CA HIS A 48 0.29 -12.85 1.17
C HIS A 48 0.37 -13.80 -0.03
N ARG A 49 -0.73 -14.02 -0.70
CA ARG A 49 -0.89 -14.89 -1.89
C ARG A 49 -2.02 -14.37 -2.75
N GLN A 50 -2.29 -15.05 -3.84
CA GLN A 50 -3.49 -14.75 -4.63
C GLN A 50 -4.74 -14.76 -3.75
N PRO A 51 -5.50 -13.66 -3.68
CA PRO A 51 -6.67 -13.57 -2.82
C PRO A 51 -7.78 -14.53 -3.28
N LEU A 52 -8.52 -15.06 -2.33
CA LEU A 52 -9.78 -15.74 -2.60
C LEU A 52 -10.90 -14.70 -2.72
N LEU A 53 -11.91 -15.02 -3.49
CA LEU A 53 -13.07 -14.10 -3.67
C LEU A 53 -13.73 -13.70 -2.34
N ARG A 54 -13.79 -14.62 -1.37
CA ARG A 54 -14.31 -14.33 -0.03
C ARG A 54 -13.47 -13.31 0.73
N GLU A 55 -12.14 -13.36 0.56
CA GLU A 55 -11.20 -12.43 1.20
C GLU A 55 -11.31 -11.04 0.58
N LEU A 56 -11.45 -10.95 -0.75
CA LEU A 56 -11.75 -9.68 -1.42
C LEU A 56 -13.05 -9.08 -0.92
N LYS A 57 -14.12 -9.86 -0.81
CA LYS A 57 -15.41 -9.40 -0.28
C LYS A 57 -15.31 -8.91 1.17
N GLU A 58 -14.54 -9.60 2.01
CA GLU A 58 -14.33 -9.19 3.40
C GLU A 58 -13.59 -7.87 3.49
N VAL A 59 -12.49 -7.71 2.74
CA VAL A 59 -11.72 -6.46 2.69
C VAL A 59 -12.55 -5.31 2.09
N ASP A 60 -13.27 -5.57 1.01
CA ASP A 60 -14.13 -4.57 0.37
C ASP A 60 -15.26 -4.10 1.29
N ALA A 61 -15.86 -5.00 2.06
CA ALA A 61 -16.84 -4.62 3.08
C ALA A 61 -16.24 -3.73 4.18
N MET A 62 -14.97 -3.96 4.56
CA MET A 62 -14.26 -3.09 5.51
C MET A 62 -14.02 -1.71 4.90
N PHE A 63 -13.56 -1.62 3.65
CA PHE A 63 -13.40 -0.35 2.95
C PHE A 63 -14.72 0.39 2.78
N GLY A 64 -15.79 -0.33 2.43
CA GLY A 64 -17.14 0.23 2.33
C GLY A 64 -17.69 0.77 3.66
N SER A 65 -17.14 0.31 4.81
CA SER A 65 -17.52 0.81 6.14
C SER A 65 -16.92 2.18 6.49
N ILE A 66 -16.02 2.69 5.65
CA ILE A 66 -15.39 4.02 5.75
C ILE A 66 -15.60 4.82 4.45
N PRO A 67 -16.85 5.11 4.05
CA PRO A 67 -17.19 5.61 2.71
C PRO A 67 -16.61 6.99 2.39
N HIS A 68 -16.23 7.78 3.41
CA HIS A 68 -15.57 9.07 3.23
C HIS A 68 -14.08 8.95 2.93
N THR A 69 -13.45 7.85 3.33
CA THR A 69 -12.04 7.57 3.05
C THR A 69 -11.89 7.03 1.63
N GLN A 70 -11.17 7.72 0.76
CA GLN A 70 -10.78 7.17 -0.54
C GLN A 70 -9.65 6.15 -0.32
N VAL A 71 -9.78 4.98 -0.90
CA VAL A 71 -8.76 3.92 -0.81
C VAL A 71 -8.12 3.73 -2.16
N VAL A 72 -6.81 3.93 -2.26
CA VAL A 72 -6.06 3.62 -3.48
C VAL A 72 -5.09 2.48 -3.20
N LEU A 73 -5.11 1.45 -4.07
CA LEU A 73 -4.27 0.28 -3.89
C LEU A 73 -3.62 -0.19 -5.18
N VAL A 74 -2.44 -0.79 -5.04
CA VAL A 74 -1.72 -1.54 -6.07
C VAL A 74 -1.54 -2.99 -5.62
N ALA A 75 -1.38 -3.92 -6.56
CA ALA A 75 -0.93 -5.27 -6.23
C ALA A 75 0.60 -5.31 -6.10
N GLY A 76 1.10 -6.04 -5.11
CA GLY A 76 2.52 -6.30 -4.94
C GLY A 76 2.97 -7.62 -5.57
N ASN A 77 4.17 -8.07 -5.21
CA ASN A 77 4.75 -9.28 -5.77
C ASN A 77 4.20 -10.58 -5.15
N HIS A 78 3.51 -10.53 -4.01
CA HIS A 78 2.81 -11.69 -3.44
C HIS A 78 1.41 -11.88 -4.04
N ASP A 79 0.68 -10.80 -4.22
CA ASP A 79 -0.70 -10.82 -4.74
C ASP A 79 -0.82 -10.31 -6.18
N TYR A 80 0.27 -10.43 -6.97
CA TYR A 80 0.36 -9.96 -8.36
C TYR A 80 -0.79 -10.45 -9.26
N ILE A 81 -1.10 -9.68 -10.32
CA ILE A 81 -2.30 -9.86 -11.15
C ILE A 81 -2.10 -10.95 -12.20
N LYS A 82 -2.31 -12.21 -11.84
CA LYS A 82 -2.31 -13.35 -12.78
C LYS A 82 -3.48 -13.28 -13.76
N LYS A 83 -3.42 -14.13 -14.81
CA LYS A 83 -4.54 -14.30 -15.74
C LYS A 83 -5.86 -14.66 -15.04
N GLN A 84 -5.80 -15.48 -13.98
CA GLN A 84 -6.97 -15.93 -13.21
C GLN A 84 -7.17 -15.14 -11.91
N SER A 85 -6.46 -14.03 -11.71
CA SER A 85 -6.62 -13.21 -10.51
C SER A 85 -8.02 -12.62 -10.45
N TYR A 86 -8.66 -12.74 -9.29
CA TYR A 86 -9.96 -12.10 -9.04
C TYR A 86 -9.88 -10.58 -9.11
N TYR A 87 -8.72 -9.96 -8.89
CA TYR A 87 -8.52 -8.52 -9.04
C TYR A 87 -8.99 -7.99 -10.40
N ARG A 88 -8.82 -8.77 -11.49
CA ARG A 88 -9.15 -8.34 -12.86
C ARG A 88 -10.61 -7.98 -13.08
N ASN A 89 -11.50 -8.68 -12.38
CA ASN A 89 -12.95 -8.59 -12.62
C ASN A 89 -13.72 -8.26 -11.33
N TYR A 90 -13.01 -7.90 -10.26
CA TYR A 90 -13.66 -7.55 -9.00
C TYR A 90 -14.18 -6.11 -9.08
N THR A 91 -15.45 -5.94 -8.74
CA THR A 91 -16.05 -4.61 -8.63
C THR A 91 -15.97 -4.17 -7.17
N TRP A 92 -15.10 -3.23 -6.90
CA TRP A 92 -14.90 -2.63 -5.60
C TRP A 92 -16.01 -1.65 -5.24
N ASN A 93 -16.15 -1.33 -3.95
CA ASN A 93 -16.96 -0.21 -3.48
C ASN A 93 -16.51 1.12 -4.12
N GLN A 94 -17.43 2.10 -4.20
CA GLN A 94 -17.21 3.37 -4.90
C GLN A 94 -16.03 4.20 -4.40
N ASN A 95 -15.66 4.03 -3.12
CA ASN A 95 -14.53 4.71 -2.50
C ASN A 95 -13.19 3.97 -2.69
N VAL A 96 -13.16 2.86 -3.45
CA VAL A 96 -11.96 2.03 -3.63
C VAL A 96 -11.49 2.06 -5.07
N HIS A 97 -10.24 2.42 -5.28
CA HIS A 97 -9.61 2.61 -6.58
C HIS A 97 -8.37 1.72 -6.68
N MET A 98 -8.47 0.63 -7.43
CA MET A 98 -7.32 -0.23 -7.68
C MET A 98 -6.65 0.13 -9.00
N ILE A 99 -5.34 0.39 -8.94
CA ILE A 99 -4.51 0.55 -10.14
C ILE A 99 -4.21 -0.86 -10.67
N LEU A 100 -4.82 -1.22 -11.80
CA LEU A 100 -4.68 -2.54 -12.41
C LEU A 100 -3.56 -2.62 -13.46
N SER A 101 -3.02 -1.48 -13.91
CA SER A 101 -1.97 -1.45 -14.95
C SER A 101 -0.62 -1.93 -14.41
N ASP A 102 0.15 -2.65 -15.23
CA ASP A 102 1.58 -2.95 -15.02
C ASP A 102 2.49 -1.79 -15.44
N GLU A 103 1.98 -0.89 -16.29
CA GLU A 103 2.60 0.40 -16.55
C GLU A 103 2.12 1.42 -15.52
N VAL A 104 2.91 2.48 -15.32
CA VAL A 104 2.49 3.57 -14.43
C VAL A 104 1.22 4.23 -14.95
N SER A 105 0.22 4.24 -14.14
CA SER A 105 -1.05 4.92 -14.41
C SER A 105 -1.45 5.82 -13.25
N CYS A 106 -2.48 6.63 -13.45
CA CYS A 106 -2.87 7.67 -12.51
C CYS A 106 -4.36 7.59 -12.19
N ILE A 107 -4.69 7.57 -10.90
CA ILE A 107 -6.03 7.76 -10.36
C ILE A 107 -6.17 9.22 -9.94
N GLN A 108 -7.17 9.92 -10.50
CA GLN A 108 -7.52 11.27 -10.09
C GLN A 108 -8.61 11.23 -9.01
N LEU A 109 -8.40 11.97 -7.94
CA LEU A 109 -9.35 12.21 -6.86
C LEU A 109 -9.73 13.69 -6.85
N PRO A 110 -10.70 14.11 -7.68
CA PRO A 110 -10.97 15.54 -7.94
C PRO A 110 -11.39 16.32 -6.69
N THR A 111 -12.13 15.71 -5.78
CA THR A 111 -12.56 16.33 -4.51
C THR A 111 -11.40 16.72 -3.61
N MET A 112 -10.27 16.04 -3.75
CA MET A 112 -9.03 16.28 -2.99
C MET A 112 -7.99 17.06 -3.82
N ASN A 113 -8.29 17.34 -5.08
CA ASN A 113 -7.34 17.92 -6.05
C ASN A 113 -6.01 17.14 -6.08
N LEU A 114 -6.10 15.81 -6.08
CA LEU A 114 -5.01 14.86 -5.91
C LEU A 114 -4.95 13.86 -7.05
N ALA A 115 -3.74 13.57 -7.53
CA ALA A 115 -3.43 12.49 -8.45
C ALA A 115 -2.53 11.45 -7.78
N VAL A 116 -2.94 10.18 -7.78
CA VAL A 116 -2.15 9.06 -7.26
C VAL A 116 -1.64 8.23 -8.43
N TYR A 117 -0.32 8.20 -8.60
CA TYR A 117 0.38 7.42 -9.62
C TYR A 117 0.82 6.08 -9.05
N GLY A 118 0.86 5.05 -9.87
CA GLY A 118 1.34 3.74 -9.44
C GLY A 118 1.25 2.71 -10.54
N SER A 119 1.74 1.51 -10.25
CA SER A 119 1.62 0.31 -11.10
C SER A 119 1.43 -0.92 -10.23
N SER A 120 0.80 -1.97 -10.78
CA SER A 120 0.62 -3.25 -10.13
C SER A 120 1.51 -4.32 -10.73
N TYR A 121 1.92 -5.28 -9.92
CA TYR A 121 2.69 -6.44 -10.39
C TYR A 121 1.82 -7.41 -11.18
N TYR A 122 2.36 -7.93 -12.28
CA TYR A 122 1.79 -9.01 -13.09
C TYR A 122 2.60 -10.29 -13.01
N GLU A 123 3.82 -10.19 -12.49
CA GLU A 123 4.75 -11.29 -12.19
C GLU A 123 5.36 -11.08 -10.80
N LYS A 124 6.03 -12.09 -10.27
CA LYS A 124 6.67 -11.98 -8.94
C LYS A 124 7.85 -11.02 -8.90
N GLU A 125 8.55 -10.90 -10.00
CA GLU A 125 9.73 -10.06 -10.14
C GLU A 125 9.55 -9.12 -11.31
N ASN A 126 10.03 -7.88 -11.17
CA ASN A 126 10.09 -6.89 -12.22
C ASN A 126 11.31 -6.00 -11.99
N GLN A 127 12.27 -6.04 -12.93
CA GLN A 127 13.53 -5.33 -12.83
C GLN A 127 13.53 -3.99 -13.61
N GLU A 128 12.39 -3.60 -14.15
CA GLU A 128 12.26 -2.35 -14.88
C GLU A 128 12.22 -1.14 -13.94
N PRO A 129 12.97 -0.07 -14.19
CA PRO A 129 12.97 1.13 -13.35
C PRO A 129 11.80 2.06 -13.69
N LEU A 130 10.56 1.55 -13.65
CA LEU A 130 9.35 2.24 -14.10
C LEU A 130 9.13 3.58 -13.41
N TYR A 131 9.47 3.69 -12.15
CA TYR A 131 9.19 4.90 -11.36
C TYR A 131 10.14 6.06 -11.66
N GLU A 132 11.25 5.82 -12.36
CA GLU A 132 12.19 6.87 -12.76
C GLU A 132 11.77 7.62 -14.03
N GLN A 133 10.76 7.14 -14.74
CA GLN A 133 10.32 7.66 -16.04
C GLN A 133 8.97 8.37 -15.97
N ILE A 134 8.48 8.65 -14.76
CA ILE A 134 7.17 9.28 -14.58
C ILE A 134 7.25 10.75 -14.90
N GLU A 135 6.33 11.20 -15.77
CA GLU A 135 6.07 12.61 -16.01
C GLU A 135 4.78 13.02 -15.30
N LEU A 136 4.86 14.00 -14.40
CA LEU A 136 3.68 14.52 -13.72
C LEU A 136 2.82 15.28 -14.71
N LYS A 137 1.52 14.99 -14.71
CA LYS A 137 0.54 15.71 -15.50
C LYS A 137 0.02 16.91 -14.68
N ASP A 138 -0.07 18.07 -15.26
CA ASP A 138 -0.66 19.26 -14.63
C ASP A 138 -2.20 19.17 -14.62
N ILE A 139 -2.72 18.22 -13.86
CA ILE A 139 -4.16 17.90 -13.74
C ILE A 139 -4.69 18.06 -12.32
N CYS A 140 -3.80 18.08 -11.33
CA CYS A 140 -4.12 18.21 -9.91
C CYS A 140 -3.03 19.02 -9.22
N ARG A 141 -3.38 19.58 -8.06
CA ARG A 141 -2.42 20.31 -7.23
C ARG A 141 -1.42 19.39 -6.55
N TYR A 142 -1.89 18.22 -6.10
CA TYR A 142 -1.08 17.27 -5.33
C TYR A 142 -0.84 16.00 -6.13
N HIS A 143 0.36 15.46 -5.98
CA HIS A 143 0.82 14.26 -6.67
C HIS A 143 1.44 13.30 -5.66
N ILE A 144 0.90 12.08 -5.60
CA ILE A 144 1.44 11.00 -4.78
C ILE A 144 1.88 9.84 -5.68
N LEU A 145 3.05 9.28 -5.42
CA LEU A 145 3.44 7.98 -5.96
C LEU A 145 3.11 6.89 -4.93
N LEU A 146 2.32 5.91 -5.36
CA LEU A 146 2.03 4.68 -4.61
C LEU A 146 2.78 3.54 -5.28
N ALA A 147 3.85 3.06 -4.65
CA ALA A 147 4.78 2.13 -5.25
C ALA A 147 5.06 0.91 -4.38
N HIS A 148 5.29 -0.24 -5.03
CA HIS A 148 5.72 -1.47 -4.37
C HIS A 148 7.06 -1.90 -4.98
N GLY A 149 8.13 -2.04 -4.20
CA GLY A 149 9.43 -2.41 -4.71
C GLY A 149 10.59 -1.60 -4.13
N GLY A 150 11.67 -1.50 -4.90
CA GLY A 150 12.87 -0.71 -4.57
C GLY A 150 14.13 -1.52 -4.32
N ASP A 151 14.09 -2.85 -4.47
CA ASP A 151 15.29 -3.69 -4.57
C ASP A 151 15.59 -4.10 -6.02
N ALA A 152 16.70 -4.78 -6.25
CA ALA A 152 17.18 -5.10 -7.60
C ALA A 152 16.22 -6.00 -8.42
N SER A 153 15.36 -6.77 -7.77
CA SER A 153 14.40 -7.68 -8.41
C SER A 153 12.97 -7.18 -8.45
N HIS A 154 12.69 -6.08 -7.73
CA HIS A 154 11.34 -5.59 -7.52
C HIS A 154 11.27 -4.09 -7.79
N LEU A 155 10.99 -3.71 -9.06
CA LEU A 155 10.85 -2.33 -9.53
C LEU A 155 11.91 -1.41 -8.92
N PRO A 156 13.21 -1.62 -9.27
CA PRO A 156 14.30 -0.84 -8.74
C PRO A 156 14.15 0.65 -9.09
N PHE A 157 14.58 1.53 -8.20
CA PHE A 157 14.63 2.96 -8.47
C PHE A 157 15.74 3.65 -7.67
N ARG A 158 16.24 4.74 -8.21
CA ARG A 158 17.14 5.66 -7.50
C ARG A 158 16.30 6.72 -6.81
N LYS A 159 16.37 6.77 -5.47
CA LYS A 159 15.56 7.71 -4.67
C LYS A 159 15.72 9.18 -5.10
N THR A 160 16.92 9.58 -5.52
CA THR A 160 17.20 10.95 -5.98
C THR A 160 16.46 11.27 -7.27
N VAL A 161 16.39 10.33 -8.22
CA VAL A 161 15.66 10.50 -9.48
C VAL A 161 14.18 10.63 -9.24
N VAL A 162 13.61 9.74 -8.40
CA VAL A 162 12.18 9.80 -8.05
C VAL A 162 11.84 11.07 -7.25
N ASP A 163 12.76 11.55 -6.39
CA ASP A 163 12.58 12.80 -5.66
C ASP A 163 12.57 14.02 -6.59
N GLU A 164 13.42 14.03 -7.61
CA GLU A 164 13.51 15.11 -8.60
C GLU A 164 12.26 15.23 -9.50
N ILE A 165 11.44 14.16 -9.61
CA ILE A 165 10.15 14.21 -10.34
C ILE A 165 9.19 15.20 -9.69
N GLY A 166 9.26 15.38 -8.36
CA GLY A 166 8.49 16.39 -7.66
C GLY A 166 7.17 15.92 -7.08
N PHE A 167 7.03 14.63 -6.74
CA PHE A 167 5.90 14.15 -5.95
C PHE A 167 5.84 14.83 -4.57
N ASP A 168 4.64 15.17 -4.12
CA ASP A 168 4.43 15.67 -2.75
C ASP A 168 4.69 14.58 -1.71
N TYR A 169 4.35 13.32 -2.03
CA TYR A 169 4.64 12.16 -1.21
C TYR A 169 4.86 10.89 -2.04
N VAL A 170 5.79 10.05 -1.61
CA VAL A 170 6.06 8.73 -2.18
C VAL A 170 5.82 7.67 -1.11
N ALA A 171 4.72 6.94 -1.26
CA ALA A 171 4.30 5.84 -0.38
C ALA A 171 4.88 4.52 -0.90
N LEU A 172 5.80 3.92 -0.15
CA LEU A 172 6.51 2.71 -0.55
C LEU A 172 6.07 1.49 0.24
N GLY A 173 5.89 0.36 -0.46
CA GLY A 173 5.74 -0.99 0.08
C GLY A 173 6.87 -1.91 -0.34
N HIS A 174 6.76 -3.21 -0.02
CA HIS A 174 7.71 -4.29 -0.27
C HIS A 174 8.72 -4.49 0.88
N ILE A 175 9.41 -3.48 1.33
CA ILE A 175 10.36 -3.59 2.45
C ILE A 175 9.57 -3.62 3.76
N HIS A 176 9.72 -4.72 4.54
CA HIS A 176 8.94 -4.94 5.77
C HIS A 176 9.35 -4.07 6.94
N LYS A 177 10.59 -3.56 6.93
CA LYS A 177 11.07 -2.62 7.93
C LYS A 177 10.62 -1.20 7.58
N PRO A 178 9.97 -0.47 8.50
CA PRO A 178 9.62 0.92 8.25
C PRO A 178 10.89 1.77 8.14
N GLU A 179 10.94 2.63 7.12
CA GLU A 179 12.10 3.49 6.87
C GLU A 179 11.68 4.79 6.19
N VAL A 180 12.13 5.92 6.72
CA VAL A 180 11.99 7.23 6.06
C VAL A 180 13.22 7.47 5.19
N LEU A 181 13.06 7.39 3.87
CA LEU A 181 14.14 7.63 2.90
C LEU A 181 14.41 9.11 2.71
N ILE A 182 13.36 9.93 2.67
CA ILE A 182 13.43 11.39 2.58
C ILE A 182 12.40 11.96 3.55
N PRO A 183 12.82 12.77 4.54
CA PRO A 183 11.92 13.35 5.53
C PRO A 183 10.69 14.03 4.90
N ASN A 184 9.50 13.65 5.35
CA ASN A 184 8.21 14.18 4.91
C ASN A 184 7.87 13.97 3.42
N ARG A 185 8.67 13.21 2.66
CA ARG A 185 8.46 13.03 1.22
C ARG A 185 8.46 11.58 0.75
N MET A 186 9.26 10.70 1.36
CA MET A 186 9.40 9.33 0.86
C MET A 186 9.63 8.36 2.02
N ALA A 187 8.77 7.36 2.16
CA ALA A 187 8.90 6.37 3.22
C ALA A 187 8.36 4.99 2.83
N TYR A 188 9.04 3.95 3.32
CA TYR A 188 8.49 2.61 3.46
C TYR A 188 7.64 2.54 4.73
N ALA A 189 6.39 2.12 4.58
CA ALA A 189 5.50 1.91 5.72
C ALA A 189 5.89 0.67 6.55
N GLY A 190 6.60 -0.27 5.95
CA GLY A 190 6.89 -1.55 6.55
C GLY A 190 5.71 -2.54 6.50
N ALA A 191 5.87 -3.70 7.10
CA ALA A 191 4.79 -4.65 7.30
C ALA A 191 3.92 -4.21 8.50
N LEU A 192 2.60 -4.43 8.41
CA LEU A 192 1.68 -4.08 9.50
C LEU A 192 1.87 -4.96 10.72
N GLU A 193 2.18 -6.23 10.50
CA GLU A 193 2.56 -7.24 11.51
C GLU A 193 3.80 -7.98 11.02
N PRO A 194 4.66 -8.48 11.91
CA PRO A 194 5.76 -9.36 11.50
C PRO A 194 5.20 -10.64 10.89
N ILE A 195 5.66 -11.01 9.69
CA ILE A 195 5.20 -12.23 8.99
C ILE A 195 6.20 -13.37 9.09
N ASP A 196 7.44 -13.08 9.44
CA ASP A 196 8.45 -14.07 9.75
C ASP A 196 9.34 -13.65 10.95
N ARG A 197 10.22 -14.54 11.38
CA ARG A 197 11.12 -14.31 12.52
C ARG A 197 12.22 -13.27 12.28
N ASN A 198 12.42 -12.84 11.03
CA ASN A 198 13.42 -11.84 10.67
C ASN A 198 12.81 -10.44 10.65
N ASP A 199 11.48 -10.33 10.66
CA ASP A 199 10.77 -9.05 10.77
C ASP A 199 10.86 -8.56 12.23
N ILE A 200 12.01 -7.99 12.58
CA ILE A 200 12.32 -7.50 13.92
C ILE A 200 12.14 -5.99 13.97
N GLY A 201 11.58 -5.49 15.05
CA GLY A 201 11.40 -4.07 15.31
C GLY A 201 9.95 -3.62 15.29
N ALA A 202 9.75 -2.31 15.18
CA ALA A 202 8.44 -1.71 15.17
C ALA A 202 7.67 -2.04 13.86
N HIS A 203 6.40 -2.37 13.98
CA HIS A 203 5.47 -2.61 12.88
C HIS A 203 4.25 -1.71 12.98
N GLY A 204 3.73 -1.27 11.85
CA GLY A 204 2.63 -0.32 11.85
C GLY A 204 2.40 0.31 10.48
N PHE A 205 2.10 1.59 10.49
CA PHE A 205 1.80 2.34 9.27
C PHE A 205 2.36 3.77 9.32
N VAL A 206 2.48 4.40 8.16
CA VAL A 206 2.81 5.82 8.05
C VAL A 206 1.51 6.61 8.05
N ARG A 207 1.42 7.61 8.93
CA ARG A 207 0.37 8.62 8.98
C ARG A 207 0.92 9.93 8.45
N GLY A 208 0.15 10.63 7.63
CA GLY A 208 0.56 11.90 7.05
C GLY A 208 -0.55 12.92 6.95
N ILE A 209 -0.14 14.17 6.80
CA ILE A 209 -0.99 15.30 6.43
C ILE A 209 -0.34 15.95 5.21
N LEU A 210 -1.15 16.11 4.15
CA LEU A 210 -0.76 16.81 2.95
C LEU A 210 -1.67 18.03 2.77
N ASP A 211 -1.09 19.21 2.86
CA ASP A 211 -1.81 20.47 2.77
C ASP A 211 -0.98 21.54 2.01
N PRO A 212 -1.47 22.77 1.83
CA PRO A 212 -0.73 23.83 1.15
C PRO A 212 0.63 24.17 1.74
N SER A 213 0.93 23.78 2.97
CA SER A 213 2.23 23.97 3.62
C SER A 213 3.20 22.83 3.34
N GLY A 214 2.76 21.78 2.66
CA GLY A 214 3.54 20.60 2.29
C GLY A 214 3.07 19.32 2.96
N CYS A 215 3.86 18.26 2.84
CA CYS A 215 3.62 16.97 3.45
C CYS A 215 4.33 16.86 4.80
N ARG A 216 3.68 16.24 5.77
CA ARG A 216 4.24 15.86 7.08
C ARG A 216 3.85 14.44 7.39
N ILE A 217 4.81 13.59 7.68
CA ILE A 217 4.57 12.17 7.99
C ILE A 217 5.13 11.78 9.35
N SER A 218 4.53 10.76 9.94
CA SER A 218 5.04 10.07 11.12
C SER A 218 4.73 8.59 11.03
N PHE A 219 5.63 7.76 11.57
CA PHE A 219 5.35 6.34 11.74
C PHE A 219 4.51 6.13 13.01
N VAL A 220 3.49 5.29 12.89
CA VAL A 220 2.62 4.89 14.00
C VAL A 220 2.80 3.40 14.23
N GLU A 221 3.41 3.06 15.35
CA GLU A 221 3.50 1.67 15.80
C GLU A 221 2.11 1.15 16.13
N HIS A 222 1.75 -0.01 15.59
CA HIS A 222 0.36 -0.49 15.60
C HIS A 222 0.23 -2.00 15.80
N ALA A 223 1.30 -2.75 15.60
CA ALA A 223 1.27 -4.20 15.70
C ALA A 223 0.83 -4.69 17.08
N GLU A 224 0.25 -5.89 17.11
CA GLU A 224 -0.09 -6.61 18.35
C GLU A 224 1.17 -7.10 19.11
N ARG A 225 2.34 -7.10 18.44
CA ARG A 225 3.62 -7.58 18.99
C ARG A 225 4.78 -6.69 18.61
#